data_03929b94ccf0c20811a356c7cfd978d7
#
_entry.id   03929b94ccf0c20811a356c7cfd978d7
#
_cell.length_a   1.000
_cell.length_b   1.000
_cell.length_c   1.000
_cell.angle_alpha   90.00
_cell.angle_beta   90.00
_cell.angle_gamma   90.00
#
_symmetry.space_group_name_H-M   'P 1'
#
loop_
_entity.id
_entity.type
_entity.pdbx_description
1 polymer ?
#
loop_
_entity_poly.entity_id
_entity_poly.type
_entity_poly.pdbx_seq_one_letter_code
_entity_poly.pdbx_strand_id
1 'polypeptide(L)'
;MSGTVLAPEAVERIRAALRASPSQMTLQLARQLEVPEMEVIRAMPDGRSVEMDVARWEELFRGFETLGKVHVIVSNACVTCEVVGQFGGFSTWGEFFNVQSDNLDMHIRWGQLASLFAIEKPSHMSGVSTFSFQFFDKAGDAALKVFFNFGGKCPPEKAARFATLREQYRKPNS
;
A
#
# COMPACT_ATOMS: atom_id res chain seq x y z
N MET A 1 -1.84 21.37 0.69
CA MET A 1 -3.16 21.46 -0.01
C MET A 1 -4.01 20.35 0.56
N SER A 2 -5.18 20.69 1.10
CA SER A 2 -6.13 19.73 1.69
C SER A 2 -6.59 18.78 0.57
N GLY A 3 -6.48 17.48 0.77
CA GLY A 3 -7.01 16.49 -0.18
C GLY A 3 -8.49 16.80 -0.44
N THR A 4 -8.86 16.88 -1.71
CA THR A 4 -10.24 17.13 -2.11
C THR A 4 -11.09 15.98 -1.60
N VAL A 5 -11.97 16.23 -0.66
CA VAL A 5 -12.96 15.23 -0.20
C VAL A 5 -13.88 14.94 -1.39
N LEU A 6 -13.94 13.69 -1.80
CA LEU A 6 -14.85 13.28 -2.88
C LEU A 6 -16.32 13.51 -2.50
N ALA A 7 -17.13 13.89 -3.48
CA ALA A 7 -18.57 13.96 -3.31
C ALA A 7 -19.14 12.55 -2.95
N PRO A 8 -20.20 12.47 -2.12
CA PRO A 8 -20.80 11.20 -1.72
C PRO A 8 -21.15 10.27 -2.88
N GLU A 9 -21.62 10.82 -4.00
CA GLU A 9 -21.96 10.08 -5.20
C GLU A 9 -20.73 9.41 -5.85
N ALA A 10 -19.57 10.08 -5.80
CA ALA A 10 -18.32 9.52 -6.32
C ALA A 10 -17.86 8.36 -5.43
N VAL A 11 -17.98 8.49 -4.11
CA VAL A 11 -17.67 7.40 -3.16
C VAL A 11 -18.57 6.19 -3.41
N GLU A 12 -19.89 6.38 -3.62
CA GLU A 12 -20.78 5.27 -3.92
C GLU A 12 -20.52 4.61 -5.27
N ARG A 13 -20.10 5.36 -6.29
CA ARG A 13 -19.62 4.79 -7.56
C ARG A 13 -18.43 3.87 -7.34
N ILE A 14 -17.45 4.29 -6.53
CA ILE A 14 -16.27 3.47 -6.21
C ILE A 14 -16.70 2.20 -5.46
N ARG A 15 -17.54 2.32 -4.44
CA ARG A 15 -18.05 1.18 -3.67
C ARG A 15 -18.82 0.19 -4.53
N ALA A 16 -19.67 0.67 -5.44
CA ALA A 16 -20.41 -0.18 -6.38
C ALA A 16 -19.45 -0.96 -7.29
N ALA A 17 -18.42 -0.32 -7.82
CA ALA A 17 -17.39 -0.96 -8.64
C ALA A 17 -16.57 -2.00 -7.87
N LEU A 18 -16.18 -1.70 -6.62
CA LEU A 18 -15.49 -2.64 -5.74
C LEU A 18 -16.35 -3.88 -5.40
N ARG A 19 -17.67 -3.71 -5.22
CA ARG A 19 -18.60 -4.84 -5.02
C ARG A 19 -18.74 -5.70 -6.27
N ALA A 20 -18.79 -5.08 -7.45
CA ALA A 20 -18.89 -5.77 -8.72
C ALA A 20 -17.62 -6.57 -9.09
N SER A 21 -16.45 -6.06 -8.73
CA SER A 21 -15.16 -6.64 -9.09
C SER A 21 -14.15 -6.56 -7.91
N PRO A 22 -14.33 -7.34 -6.84
CA PRO A 22 -13.54 -7.21 -5.62
C PRO A 22 -12.05 -7.57 -5.79
N SER A 23 -11.71 -8.35 -6.81
CA SER A 23 -10.33 -8.74 -7.14
C SER A 23 -9.63 -7.77 -8.11
N GLN A 24 -10.35 -6.84 -8.76
CA GLN A 24 -9.76 -5.91 -9.71
C GLN A 24 -8.63 -5.09 -9.08
N MET A 25 -7.59 -4.79 -9.86
CA MET A 25 -6.49 -3.92 -9.41
C MET A 25 -7.00 -2.51 -9.09
N THR A 26 -6.65 -1.99 -7.93
CA THR A 26 -7.10 -0.67 -7.45
C THR A 26 -6.66 0.47 -8.36
N LEU A 27 -5.44 0.39 -8.90
CA LEU A 27 -4.93 1.36 -9.88
C LEU A 27 -5.77 1.35 -11.18
N GLN A 28 -6.15 0.18 -11.67
CA GLN A 28 -6.99 0.07 -12.86
C GLN A 28 -8.38 0.66 -12.60
N LEU A 29 -8.97 0.36 -11.45
CA LEU A 29 -10.26 0.91 -11.06
C LEU A 29 -10.21 2.43 -10.91
N ALA A 30 -9.16 2.95 -10.28
CA ALA A 30 -8.93 4.39 -10.13
C ALA A 30 -8.90 5.10 -11.49
N ARG A 31 -8.15 4.53 -12.45
CA ARG A 31 -8.09 5.06 -13.82
C ARG A 31 -9.46 5.02 -14.55
N GLN A 32 -10.20 3.92 -14.41
CA GLN A 32 -11.56 3.81 -15.02
C GLN A 32 -12.55 4.82 -14.45
N LEU A 33 -12.42 5.15 -13.18
CA LEU A 33 -13.32 6.08 -12.49
C LEU A 33 -12.81 7.53 -12.47
N GLU A 34 -11.61 7.76 -13.00
CA GLU A 34 -10.93 9.06 -13.01
C GLU A 34 -10.79 9.69 -11.62
N VAL A 35 -10.36 8.86 -10.65
CA VAL A 35 -10.11 9.26 -9.27
C VAL A 35 -8.69 8.87 -8.83
N PRO A 36 -8.10 9.53 -7.81
CA PRO A 36 -6.86 9.07 -7.21
C PRO A 36 -7.00 7.64 -6.66
N GLU A 37 -5.94 6.82 -6.78
CA GLU A 37 -5.99 5.43 -6.30
C GLU A 37 -6.25 5.35 -4.78
N MET A 38 -5.75 6.31 -4.02
CA MET A 38 -5.99 6.41 -2.58
C MET A 38 -7.49 6.44 -2.24
N GLU A 39 -8.33 7.08 -3.06
CA GLU A 39 -9.78 7.16 -2.82
C GLU A 39 -10.48 5.82 -3.05
N VAL A 40 -9.98 5.01 -3.97
CA VAL A 40 -10.44 3.62 -4.14
C VAL A 40 -10.10 2.80 -2.88
N ILE A 41 -8.91 2.98 -2.32
CA ILE A 41 -8.48 2.31 -1.09
C ILE A 41 -9.35 2.73 0.10
N ARG A 42 -9.63 4.02 0.26
CA ARG A 42 -10.49 4.55 1.34
C ARG A 42 -11.92 4.04 1.27
N ALA A 43 -12.43 3.81 0.06
CA ALA A 43 -13.79 3.34 -0.15
C ALA A 43 -13.96 1.81 -0.01
N MET A 44 -12.87 1.06 0.25
CA MET A 44 -12.95 -0.38 0.47
C MET A 44 -13.84 -0.72 1.67
N PRO A 45 -14.49 -1.91 1.67
CA PRO A 45 -15.27 -2.39 2.81
C PRO A 45 -14.46 -2.42 4.11
N ASP A 46 -15.14 -2.21 5.23
CA ASP A 46 -14.56 -2.19 6.56
C ASP A 46 -13.66 -3.41 6.83
N GLY A 47 -12.49 -3.14 7.40
CA GLY A 47 -11.47 -4.13 7.70
C GLY A 47 -10.60 -4.57 6.51
N ARG A 48 -10.98 -4.26 5.26
CA ARG A 48 -10.16 -4.54 4.08
C ARG A 48 -9.06 -3.51 3.86
N SER A 49 -9.31 -2.29 4.23
CA SER A 49 -8.37 -1.18 4.22
C SER A 49 -8.37 -0.50 5.58
N VAL A 50 -7.21 -0.33 6.16
CA VAL A 50 -7.02 0.35 7.44
C VAL A 50 -6.03 1.48 7.24
N GLU A 51 -6.44 2.72 7.51
CA GLU A 51 -5.52 3.86 7.46
C GLU A 51 -4.53 3.78 8.63
N MET A 52 -3.26 3.98 8.31
CA MET A 52 -2.14 3.90 9.23
C MET A 52 -1.65 5.30 9.58
N ASP A 53 -0.96 5.43 10.70
CA ASP A 53 -0.31 6.67 11.08
C ASP A 53 0.93 6.91 10.19
N VAL A 54 0.76 7.78 9.19
CA VAL A 54 1.84 8.11 8.26
C VAL A 54 3.05 8.77 8.95
N ALA A 55 2.87 9.41 10.11
CA ALA A 55 3.98 9.98 10.86
C ALA A 55 4.95 8.91 11.38
N ARG A 56 4.48 7.66 11.50
CA ARG A 56 5.27 6.51 11.95
C ARG A 56 5.77 5.63 10.80
N TRP A 57 5.84 6.16 9.59
CA TRP A 57 6.25 5.44 8.38
C TRP A 57 7.60 4.73 8.53
N GLU A 58 8.59 5.38 9.16
CA GLU A 58 9.95 4.82 9.33
C GLU A 58 9.95 3.61 10.26
N GLU A 59 9.23 3.67 11.38
CA GLU A 59 9.09 2.54 12.30
C GLU A 59 8.46 1.34 11.59
N LEU A 60 7.44 1.59 10.76
CA LEU A 60 6.79 0.55 9.97
C LEU A 60 7.76 -0.06 8.94
N PHE A 61 8.54 0.75 8.20
CA PHE A 61 9.54 0.25 7.26
C PHE A 61 10.58 -0.65 7.95
N ARG A 62 11.07 -0.24 9.11
CA ARG A 62 11.99 -1.06 9.91
C ARG A 62 11.33 -2.37 10.36
N GLY A 63 10.04 -2.36 10.59
CA GLY A 63 9.24 -3.56 10.88
C GLY A 63 9.17 -4.57 9.74
N PHE A 64 9.52 -4.20 8.50
CA PHE A 64 9.56 -5.11 7.35
C PHE A 64 10.86 -5.91 7.24
N GLU A 65 11.94 -5.49 7.89
CA GLU A 65 13.26 -6.10 7.76
C GLU A 65 13.26 -7.60 8.11
N THR A 66 12.43 -8.00 9.07
CA THR A 66 12.33 -9.39 9.53
C THR A 66 11.40 -10.28 8.71
N LEU A 67 10.77 -9.73 7.64
CA LEU A 67 9.79 -10.48 6.82
C LEU A 67 10.42 -11.43 5.81
N GLY A 68 11.75 -11.37 5.63
CA GLY A 68 12.40 -12.01 4.50
C GLY A 68 12.01 -11.31 3.19
N LYS A 69 11.83 -12.08 2.11
CA LYS A 69 11.48 -11.48 0.81
C LYS A 69 10.04 -10.97 0.78
N VAL A 70 9.89 -9.73 0.31
CA VAL A 70 8.60 -9.09 0.00
C VAL A 70 8.53 -8.75 -1.48
N HIS A 71 7.35 -8.44 -1.98
CA HIS A 71 7.15 -8.00 -3.36
C HIS A 71 6.85 -6.50 -3.33
N VAL A 72 7.78 -5.72 -3.88
CA VAL A 72 7.67 -4.25 -3.95
C VAL A 72 7.24 -3.85 -5.34
N ILE A 73 6.25 -2.99 -5.42
CA ILE A 73 5.72 -2.44 -6.67
C ILE A 73 5.80 -0.93 -6.65
N VAL A 74 6.41 -0.36 -7.70
CA VAL A 74 6.38 1.07 -8.00
C VAL A 74 5.79 1.25 -9.38
N SER A 75 4.78 2.09 -9.50
CA SER A 75 4.09 2.33 -10.77
C SER A 75 3.91 3.82 -11.03
N ASN A 76 4.00 4.19 -12.28
CA ASN A 76 3.57 5.49 -12.77
C ASN A 76 2.65 5.32 -14.00
N ALA A 77 2.37 6.41 -14.73
CA ALA A 77 1.49 6.35 -15.89
C ALA A 77 2.01 5.43 -17.03
N CYS A 78 3.32 5.19 -17.09
CA CYS A 78 3.98 4.50 -18.21
C CYS A 78 4.54 3.13 -17.84
N VAL A 79 5.01 2.96 -16.58
CA VAL A 79 5.80 1.80 -16.17
C VAL A 79 5.33 1.27 -14.83
N THR A 80 5.29 -0.05 -14.71
CA THR A 80 5.22 -0.76 -13.43
C THR A 80 6.52 -1.53 -13.25
N CYS A 81 7.23 -1.26 -12.15
CA CYS A 81 8.41 -1.99 -11.73
C CYS A 81 8.05 -2.89 -10.54
N GLU A 82 8.35 -4.18 -10.65
CA GLU A 82 8.07 -5.17 -9.62
C GLU A 82 9.37 -5.87 -9.23
N VAL A 83 9.69 -5.85 -7.92
CA VAL A 83 10.92 -6.46 -7.40
C VAL A 83 10.57 -7.35 -6.23
N VAL A 84 11.12 -8.57 -6.23
CA VAL A 84 11.07 -9.48 -5.08
C VAL A 84 12.41 -9.45 -4.37
N GLY A 85 12.43 -8.91 -3.15
CA GLY A 85 13.66 -8.73 -2.40
C GLY A 85 13.42 -8.56 -0.90
N GLN A 86 14.51 -8.50 -0.14
CA GLN A 86 14.45 -8.18 1.27
C GLN A 86 14.31 -6.66 1.42
N PHE A 87 13.35 -6.23 2.23
CA PHE A 87 13.14 -4.81 2.55
C PHE A 87 13.95 -4.45 3.80
N GLY A 88 15.20 -4.03 3.60
CA GLY A 88 16.14 -3.79 4.69
C GLY A 88 17.36 -3.00 4.22
N GLY A 89 18.44 -2.98 5.04
CA GLY A 89 19.67 -2.24 4.76
C GLY A 89 19.44 -0.73 4.77
N PHE A 90 18.77 -0.24 5.81
CA PHE A 90 18.30 1.14 5.89
C PHE A 90 19.42 2.14 6.18
N SER A 91 19.37 3.25 5.44
CA SER A 91 20.18 4.45 5.68
C SER A 91 19.38 5.71 5.34
N THR A 92 19.88 6.86 5.76
CA THR A 92 19.31 8.16 5.40
C THR A 92 20.38 9.05 4.80
N TRP A 93 19.99 9.78 3.73
CA TRP A 93 20.84 10.78 3.12
C TRP A 93 20.02 11.96 2.63
N GLY A 94 20.20 13.13 3.22
CA GLY A 94 19.41 14.32 2.93
C GLY A 94 17.92 14.05 3.16
N GLU A 95 17.11 14.22 2.09
CA GLU A 95 15.66 14.00 2.11
C GLU A 95 15.25 12.55 1.80
N PHE A 96 16.22 11.66 1.64
CA PHE A 96 15.97 10.27 1.25
C PHE A 96 16.14 9.31 2.41
N PHE A 97 15.19 8.38 2.51
CA PHE A 97 15.32 7.14 3.25
C PHE A 97 15.63 6.04 2.24
N ASN A 98 16.74 5.35 2.46
CA ASN A 98 17.22 4.33 1.55
C ASN A 98 16.88 2.94 2.05
N VAL A 99 16.50 2.07 1.13
CA VAL A 99 16.31 0.64 1.34
C VAL A 99 17.26 -0.06 0.38
N GLN A 100 18.31 -0.71 0.90
CA GLN A 100 19.39 -1.25 0.08
C GLN A 100 19.68 -2.69 0.48
N SER A 101 19.36 -3.62 -0.39
CA SER A 101 19.60 -5.05 -0.24
C SER A 101 20.10 -5.63 -1.57
N ASP A 102 20.35 -6.93 -1.63
CA ASP A 102 20.95 -7.56 -2.83
C ASP A 102 20.23 -7.27 -4.14
N ASN A 103 18.91 -7.15 -4.10
CA ASN A 103 18.07 -6.96 -5.29
C ASN A 103 17.10 -5.78 -5.19
N LEU A 104 17.17 -4.98 -4.14
CA LEU A 104 16.31 -3.82 -3.95
C LEU A 104 17.16 -2.62 -3.55
N ASP A 105 17.23 -1.64 -4.42
CA ASP A 105 17.87 -0.35 -4.17
C ASP A 105 16.86 0.76 -4.44
N MET A 106 16.39 1.42 -3.38
CA MET A 106 15.35 2.44 -3.43
C MET A 106 15.74 3.65 -2.60
N HIS A 107 15.44 4.83 -3.13
CA HIS A 107 15.58 6.11 -2.46
C HIS A 107 14.21 6.75 -2.31
N ILE A 108 13.67 6.75 -1.11
CA ILE A 108 12.31 7.20 -0.81
C ILE A 108 12.35 8.63 -0.27
N ARG A 109 11.73 9.57 -0.98
CA ARG A 109 11.50 10.94 -0.48
C ARG A 109 10.39 10.92 0.55
N TRP A 110 10.73 10.57 1.79
CA TRP A 110 9.75 10.37 2.86
C TRP A 110 8.85 11.58 3.12
N GLY A 111 9.34 12.81 2.94
CA GLY A 111 8.56 14.05 3.08
C GLY A 111 7.44 14.22 2.03
N GLN A 112 7.39 13.38 0.99
CA GLN A 112 6.31 13.35 0.01
C GLN A 112 5.23 12.30 0.33
N LEU A 113 5.48 11.39 1.26
CA LEU A 113 4.46 10.44 1.72
C LEU A 113 3.40 11.18 2.52
N ALA A 114 2.14 11.03 2.13
CA ALA A 114 1.00 11.73 2.72
C ALA A 114 -0.02 10.80 3.37
N SER A 115 -0.15 9.58 2.88
CA SER A 115 -1.07 8.59 3.42
C SER A 115 -0.49 7.18 3.31
N LEU A 116 -0.95 6.32 4.20
CA LEU A 116 -0.48 4.95 4.31
C LEU A 116 -1.65 4.05 4.70
N PHE A 117 -1.78 2.89 4.05
CA PHE A 117 -2.85 1.94 4.32
C PHE A 117 -2.30 0.51 4.41
N ALA A 118 -2.82 -0.24 5.38
CA ALA A 118 -2.72 -1.69 5.43
C ALA A 118 -3.93 -2.28 4.70
N ILE A 119 -3.68 -3.14 3.71
CA ILE A 119 -4.72 -3.62 2.80
C ILE A 119 -4.71 -5.14 2.74
N GLU A 120 -5.91 -5.72 2.90
CA GLU A 120 -6.19 -7.12 2.63
C GLU A 120 -7.26 -7.23 1.54
N LYS A 121 -6.92 -7.84 0.41
CA LYS A 121 -7.88 -8.03 -0.68
C LYS A 121 -7.58 -9.29 -1.51
N PRO A 122 -8.60 -9.83 -2.22
CA PRO A 122 -8.35 -10.91 -3.17
C PRO A 122 -7.40 -10.47 -4.28
N SER A 123 -6.45 -11.34 -4.64
CA SER A 123 -5.59 -11.18 -5.81
C SER A 123 -6.43 -11.22 -7.10
N HIS A 124 -6.10 -10.34 -8.04
CA HIS A 124 -6.70 -10.35 -9.38
C HIS A 124 -6.32 -11.59 -10.20
N MET A 125 -5.21 -12.28 -9.85
CA MET A 125 -4.72 -13.46 -10.58
C MET A 125 -5.30 -14.78 -10.04
N SER A 126 -5.43 -14.92 -8.72
CA SER A 126 -5.72 -16.21 -8.10
C SER A 126 -6.90 -16.22 -7.14
N GLY A 127 -7.44 -15.02 -6.82
CA GLY A 127 -8.47 -14.86 -5.79
C GLY A 127 -7.98 -15.10 -4.36
N VAL A 128 -6.72 -15.52 -4.15
CA VAL A 128 -6.12 -15.67 -2.83
C VAL A 128 -5.94 -14.30 -2.18
N SER A 129 -6.19 -14.17 -0.88
CA SER A 129 -5.96 -12.91 -0.15
C SER A 129 -4.51 -12.48 -0.24
N THR A 130 -4.30 -11.22 -0.61
CA THR A 130 -3.01 -10.53 -0.56
C THR A 130 -3.00 -9.55 0.59
N PHE A 131 -1.85 -9.42 1.22
CA PHE A 131 -1.59 -8.53 2.34
C PHE A 131 -0.51 -7.53 1.92
N SER A 132 -0.80 -6.23 2.03
CA SER A 132 0.14 -5.19 1.63
C SER A 132 0.03 -3.94 2.49
N PHE A 133 1.16 -3.21 2.57
CA PHE A 133 1.16 -1.81 2.97
C PHE A 133 1.39 -0.96 1.73
N GLN A 134 0.55 0.05 1.54
CA GLN A 134 0.59 0.92 0.38
C GLN A 134 0.71 2.38 0.80
N PHE A 135 1.68 3.06 0.22
CA PHE A 135 2.08 4.42 0.54
C PHE A 135 1.67 5.34 -0.60
N PHE A 136 1.04 6.44 -0.26
CA PHE A 136 0.50 7.41 -1.22
C PHE A 136 1.12 8.78 -1.01
N ASP A 137 1.32 9.48 -2.11
CA ASP A 137 1.77 10.86 -2.13
C ASP A 137 0.63 11.86 -1.86
N LYS A 138 0.95 13.15 -1.94
CA LYS A 138 -0.01 14.24 -1.72
C LYS A 138 -1.09 14.36 -2.80
N ALA A 139 -0.88 13.77 -3.96
CA ALA A 139 -1.88 13.70 -5.03
C ALA A 139 -2.84 12.52 -4.86
N GLY A 140 -2.49 11.56 -4.00
CA GLY A 140 -3.24 10.32 -3.81
C GLY A 140 -2.83 9.22 -4.78
N ASP A 141 -1.69 9.39 -5.45
CA ASP A 141 -1.07 8.36 -6.28
C ASP A 141 -0.19 7.45 -5.44
N ALA A 142 -0.14 6.17 -5.79
CA ALA A 142 0.69 5.22 -5.06
C ALA A 142 2.18 5.49 -5.29
N ALA A 143 2.90 5.88 -4.24
CA ALA A 143 4.35 6.05 -4.25
C ALA A 143 5.05 4.69 -4.31
N LEU A 144 4.64 3.76 -3.45
CA LEU A 144 5.08 2.36 -3.47
C LEU A 144 4.08 1.46 -2.76
N LYS A 145 4.13 0.17 -3.09
CA LYS A 145 3.33 -0.89 -2.46
C LYS A 145 4.26 -2.03 -2.04
N VAL A 146 4.12 -2.50 -0.80
CA VAL A 146 4.91 -3.62 -0.26
C VAL A 146 3.96 -4.77 0.06
N PHE A 147 4.01 -5.83 -0.73
CA PHE A 147 3.19 -7.03 -0.55
C PHE A 147 3.95 -8.09 0.24
N PHE A 148 3.28 -8.70 1.19
CA PHE A 148 3.80 -9.77 2.03
C PHE A 148 3.75 -11.13 1.34
N ASN A 149 2.85 -11.27 0.35
CA ASN A 149 2.75 -12.44 -0.54
C ASN A 149 2.47 -11.98 -1.97
N PHE A 150 2.89 -12.79 -2.93
CA PHE A 150 2.72 -12.54 -4.35
C PHE A 150 2.35 -13.84 -5.07
N GLY A 151 1.18 -13.82 -5.72
CA GLY A 151 0.68 -14.93 -6.54
C GLY A 151 0.19 -16.17 -5.78
N GLY A 152 0.60 -16.36 -4.53
CA GLY A 152 0.30 -17.54 -3.71
C GLY A 152 -0.25 -17.18 -2.33
N LYS A 153 -0.55 -18.23 -1.55
CA LYS A 153 -1.01 -18.09 -0.16
C LYS A 153 0.05 -17.39 0.69
N CYS A 154 -0.37 -16.44 1.53
CA CYS A 154 0.55 -15.82 2.47
C CYS A 154 1.00 -16.82 3.53
N PRO A 155 2.31 -16.97 3.79
CA PRO A 155 2.79 -17.77 4.91
C PRO A 155 2.16 -17.29 6.24
N PRO A 156 1.75 -18.22 7.13
CA PRO A 156 1.06 -17.87 8.38
C PRO A 156 1.82 -16.85 9.23
N GLU A 157 3.14 -16.99 9.32
CA GLU A 157 4.01 -16.08 10.07
C GLU A 157 4.00 -14.64 9.48
N LYS A 158 3.96 -14.52 8.15
CA LYS A 158 3.85 -13.22 7.48
C LYS A 158 2.46 -12.61 7.67
N ALA A 159 1.40 -13.40 7.58
CA ALA A 159 0.04 -12.95 7.84
C ALA A 159 -0.12 -12.48 9.29
N ALA A 160 0.43 -13.21 10.26
CA ALA A 160 0.45 -12.79 11.67
C ALA A 160 1.23 -11.48 11.87
N ARG A 161 2.40 -11.37 11.22
CA ARG A 161 3.20 -10.13 11.28
C ARG A 161 2.47 -8.94 10.66
N PHE A 162 1.79 -9.14 9.52
CA PHE A 162 0.94 -8.11 8.92
C PHE A 162 -0.12 -7.62 9.91
N ALA A 163 -0.85 -8.53 10.54
CA ALA A 163 -1.88 -8.20 11.52
C ALA A 163 -1.29 -7.41 12.71
N THR A 164 -0.14 -7.83 13.23
CA THR A 164 0.56 -7.11 14.32
C THR A 164 0.93 -5.69 13.92
N LEU A 165 1.58 -5.52 12.76
CA LEU A 165 1.99 -4.19 12.27
C LEU A 165 0.78 -3.30 11.98
N ARG A 166 -0.30 -3.86 11.42
CA ARG A 166 -1.54 -3.15 11.17
C ARG A 166 -2.14 -2.56 12.46
N GLU A 167 -2.21 -3.34 13.52
CA GLU A 167 -2.75 -2.85 14.80
C GLU A 167 -1.79 -1.87 15.49
N GLN A 168 -0.49 -2.15 15.46
CA GLN A 168 0.54 -1.32 16.11
C GLN A 168 0.64 0.09 15.51
N TYR A 169 0.43 0.22 14.20
CA TYR A 169 0.61 1.48 13.46
C TYR A 169 -0.70 2.03 12.91
N ARG A 170 -1.84 1.49 13.33
CA ARG A 170 -3.15 2.04 12.99
C ARG A 170 -3.23 3.51 13.40
N LYS A 171 -3.75 4.34 12.50
CA LYS A 171 -4.05 5.73 12.83
C LYS A 171 -5.09 5.78 13.94
N PRO A 172 -4.84 6.49 15.04
CA PRO A 172 -5.85 6.68 16.08
C PRO A 172 -7.14 7.27 15.48
N ASN A 173 -8.28 6.76 15.90
CA ASN A 173 -9.56 7.40 15.55
C ASN A 173 -9.56 8.78 16.18
N SER A 174 -9.64 9.81 15.36
CA SER A 174 -9.82 11.21 15.78
C SER A 174 -11.26 11.47 16.21
#